data_714663a360865bdecb28461633d41cab
#
_entry.id   714663a360865bdecb28461633d41cab
#
_cell.length_a   1.000
_cell.length_b   1.000
_cell.length_c   1.000
_cell.angle_alpha   90.00
_cell.angle_beta   90.00
_cell.angle_gamma   90.00
#
_symmetry.space_group_name_H-M   'P 1'
#
loop_
_entity.id
_entity.type
_entity.pdbx_description
1 polymer ?
#
loop_
_entity_poly.entity_id
_entity_poly.type
_entity_poly.pdbx_seq_one_letter_code
_entity_poly.pdbx_strand_id
1 'polypeptide(L)'
;NNAMRNIGYSNNQFYRSANVVNSAPDGNIERHRIWLDLVSPTNETTRTLVAYVDGATTGKDRMFDALTDYKSAQNFYSLIDDQVMTIQGKGLPFEQDDKVPLGVKLPSNGIYKIAIGAIDGVFEQGQNIYLEDKALGVIHDLRQNPYSFTGTSGIINDRFVLRYTNETL
;
A
#
# COMPACT_ATOMS: atom_id res chain seq x y z
N ASN A 1 29.71 12.87 -4.39
CA ASN A 1 30.12 13.14 -4.02
C ASN A 1 30.01 13.34 -3.53
N ASN A 2 29.68 12.96 -3.96
CA ASN A 2 30.00 13.15 -3.62
C ASN A 2 29.58 13.35 -3.14
N ALA A 3 29.08 13.15 -3.55
CA ALA A 3 29.13 13.30 -3.26
C ALA A 3 28.76 13.31 -2.68
N MET A 4 28.69 12.82 -2.84
CA MET A 4 28.92 12.71 -2.45
C MET A 4 28.66 12.92 -1.82
N ARG A 5 28.03 12.64 -2.10
CA ARG A 5 28.35 12.71 -1.70
C ARG A 5 27.86 13.17 -1.14
N ASN A 6 27.52 12.78 -1.39
CA ASN A 6 27.56 13.07 -0.97
C ASN A 6 26.89 13.26 -0.50
N ILE A 7 26.20 13.03 -0.63
CA ILE A 7 26.01 13.08 -0.44
C ILE A 7 25.32 13.27 0.02
N GLY A 8 24.91 12.78 -0.05
CA GLY A 8 24.80 12.91 0.03
C GLY A 8 24.13 12.78 0.50
N TYR A 9 24.03 12.27 0.67
CA TYR A 9 24.10 12.02 0.96
C TYR A 9 23.38 12.41 1.46
N SER A 10 22.60 12.45 1.08
CA SER A 10 22.55 12.61 1.20
C SER A 10 21.81 12.73 1.59
N ASN A 11 21.27 12.26 1.51
CA ASN A 11 21.20 12.25 1.64
C ASN A 11 20.68 12.06 1.90
N ASN A 12 20.11 11.60 1.67
CA ASN A 12 20.29 11.29 1.57
C ASN A 12 20.21 10.79 1.90
N GLN A 13 19.92 10.38 1.80
CA GLN A 13 20.39 9.75 1.73
C GLN A 13 19.97 9.14 2.37
N PHE A 14 19.42 8.77 2.52
CA PHE A 14 19.61 8.13 2.75
C PHE A 14 19.27 7.85 2.75
N TYR A 15 18.92 7.64 2.41
CA TYR A 15 19.28 7.38 1.86
C TYR A 15 19.58 7.23 1.47
N ARG A 16 19.42 6.87 1.10
CA ARG A 16 20.13 6.77 0.35
C ARG A 16 20.28 6.30 0.25
N SER A 17 20.20 6.05 -0.09
CA SER A 17 20.80 5.53 -0.56
C SER A 17 20.84 5.02 -0.56
N ALA A 18 20.62 4.71 -0.88
CA ALA A 18 21.07 4.27 -1.31
C ALA A 18 21.02 4.05 -1.52
N ASN A 19 21.11 3.82 -2.03
CA ASN A 19 21.51 3.70 -2.72
C ASN A 19 21.59 3.31 -3.07
N VAL A 20 21.55 2.91 -3.47
CA VAL A 20 21.83 2.74 -4.19
C VAL A 20 22.01 2.38 -4.70
N VAL A 21 22.00 1.80 -5.04
CA VAL A 21 22.20 1.79 -5.86
C VAL A 21 22.12 1.53 -6.75
N ASN A 22 22.49 0.97 -7.24
CA ASN A 22 22.53 0.99 -8.25
C ASN A 22 21.82 1.32 -9.03
N SER A 23 22.17 1.13 -9.37
CA SER A 23 21.08 1.86 -10.01
C SER A 23 21.37 2.05 -11.47
N ALA A 24 20.29 2.20 -12.27
CA ALA A 24 20.41 2.58 -13.64
C ALA A 24 21.25 3.86 -13.75
N PRO A 25 21.94 4.10 -14.88
CA PRO A 25 22.72 5.31 -15.05
C PRO A 25 21.94 6.59 -14.84
N ASP A 26 20.63 6.56 -15.11
CA ASP A 26 19.74 7.70 -14.87
C ASP A 26 19.20 7.73 -13.45
N GLY A 27 19.60 6.79 -12.62
CA GLY A 27 19.15 6.70 -11.24
C GLY A 27 17.74 6.18 -11.07
N ASN A 28 17.07 5.78 -12.14
CA ASN A 28 15.69 5.34 -12.07
C ASN A 28 15.61 3.86 -11.79
N ILE A 29 14.89 3.53 -10.72
CA ILE A 29 14.51 2.15 -10.40
C ILE A 29 13.03 2.05 -10.70
N GLU A 30 12.66 1.06 -11.49
CA GLU A 30 11.23 0.86 -11.79
C GLU A 30 10.50 0.51 -10.52
N ARG A 31 9.45 1.28 -10.21
CA ARG A 31 8.59 1.02 -9.07
C ARG A 31 7.22 1.62 -9.31
N HIS A 32 6.22 0.93 -8.79
CA HIS A 32 4.83 1.36 -8.90
C HIS A 32 4.24 1.23 -7.50
N ARG A 33 3.85 2.35 -6.89
CA ARG A 33 3.45 2.37 -5.49
C ARG A 33 2.08 2.98 -5.30
N ILE A 34 1.35 2.42 -4.33
CA ILE A 34 0.08 2.97 -3.88
C ILE A 34 0.14 3.11 -2.37
N TRP A 35 -0.08 4.33 -1.88
CA TRP A 35 -0.31 4.59 -0.47
C TRP A 35 -1.80 4.73 -0.27
N LEU A 36 -2.38 3.91 0.59
CA LEU A 36 -3.80 3.95 0.93
C LEU A 36 -3.97 4.46 2.35
N ASP A 37 -4.98 5.29 2.54
CA ASP A 37 -5.29 5.90 3.82
C ASP A 37 -6.63 5.40 4.34
N LEU A 38 -6.65 4.98 5.61
CA LEU A 38 -7.88 4.69 6.34
C LEU A 38 -8.17 5.90 7.24
N VAL A 39 -9.32 6.52 7.03
CA VAL A 39 -9.72 7.72 7.77
C VAL A 39 -10.88 7.38 8.70
N SER A 40 -10.73 7.68 9.98
CA SER A 40 -11.73 7.39 11.00
C SER A 40 -12.84 8.44 11.02
N PRO A 41 -13.94 8.19 11.75
CA PRO A 41 -14.99 9.21 11.92
C PRO A 41 -14.47 10.48 12.59
N THR A 42 -13.35 10.41 13.33
CA THR A 42 -12.73 11.56 13.98
C THR A 42 -11.57 12.14 13.16
N ASN A 43 -11.46 11.72 11.88
CA ASN A 43 -10.41 12.17 10.94
C ASN A 43 -9.01 11.71 11.29
N GLU A 44 -8.88 10.67 12.06
CA GLU A 44 -7.58 10.04 12.31
C GLU A 44 -7.21 9.18 11.09
N THR A 45 -6.01 9.37 10.54
CA THR A 45 -5.59 8.71 9.31
C THR A 45 -4.47 7.71 9.59
N THR A 46 -4.63 6.50 9.05
CA THR A 46 -3.63 5.43 9.11
C THR A 46 -3.30 5.00 7.69
N ARG A 47 -2.02 4.88 7.37
CA ARG A 47 -1.57 4.65 5.99
C ARG A 47 -0.92 3.28 5.85
N THR A 48 -1.15 2.64 4.70
CA THR A 48 -0.45 1.43 4.29
C THR A 48 0.13 1.64 2.89
N LEU A 49 1.21 0.92 2.58
CA LEU A 49 1.90 1.02 1.29
C LEU A 49 1.95 -0.34 0.63
N VAL A 50 1.55 -0.40 -0.64
CA VAL A 50 1.78 -1.55 -1.52
C VAL A 50 2.69 -1.08 -2.65
N ALA A 51 3.83 -1.74 -2.82
CA ALA A 51 4.83 -1.34 -3.79
C ALA A 51 5.23 -2.50 -4.68
N TYR A 52 5.33 -2.27 -5.98
CA TYR A 52 5.83 -3.22 -6.96
C TYR A 52 7.22 -2.75 -7.37
N VAL A 53 8.25 -3.47 -6.94
CA VAL A 53 9.64 -3.04 -7.11
C VAL A 53 10.51 -4.20 -7.53
N ASP A 54 11.61 -3.87 -8.22
CA ASP A 54 12.60 -4.86 -8.60
C ASP A 54 13.27 -5.46 -7.35
N GLY A 55 13.47 -6.76 -7.39
CA GLY A 55 14.12 -7.48 -6.28
C GLY A 55 13.16 -7.98 -5.21
N ALA A 56 11.90 -7.57 -5.23
CA ALA A 56 10.90 -8.12 -4.32
C ALA A 56 10.30 -9.40 -4.89
N THR A 57 9.70 -10.19 -4.02
CA THR A 57 8.98 -11.40 -4.42
C THR A 57 7.50 -11.24 -4.12
N THR A 58 6.68 -12.17 -4.66
CA THR A 58 5.24 -12.13 -4.38
C THR A 58 4.92 -12.66 -2.99
N GLY A 59 5.89 -13.30 -2.33
CA GLY A 59 5.76 -13.74 -0.96
C GLY A 59 6.34 -12.71 0.00
N LYS A 60 6.55 -13.15 1.21
CA LYS A 60 7.14 -12.30 2.25
C LYS A 60 8.61 -12.05 1.94
N ASP A 61 9.02 -10.80 1.92
CA ASP A 61 10.40 -10.39 1.67
C ASP A 61 10.79 -9.34 2.70
N ARG A 62 11.74 -9.69 3.57
CA ARG A 62 12.13 -8.83 4.70
C ARG A 62 12.80 -7.53 4.29
N MET A 63 13.33 -7.46 3.08
CA MET A 63 13.96 -6.23 2.61
C MET A 63 12.94 -5.16 2.25
N PHE A 64 11.71 -5.58 1.91
CA PHE A 64 10.71 -4.68 1.37
C PHE A 64 9.43 -4.63 2.21
N ASP A 65 9.28 -5.55 3.18
CA ASP A 65 8.05 -5.68 3.96
C ASP A 65 8.27 -5.23 5.39
N ALA A 66 7.26 -4.60 5.96
CA ALA A 66 7.30 -4.22 7.38
C ALA A 66 6.02 -4.70 8.05
N LEU A 67 6.17 -5.39 9.15
CA LEU A 67 5.04 -5.87 9.93
C LEU A 67 4.38 -4.71 10.65
N THR A 68 3.07 -4.73 10.72
CA THR A 68 2.35 -3.74 11.49
C THR A 68 2.39 -4.08 12.98
N ASP A 69 2.33 -3.04 13.78
CA ASP A 69 2.33 -3.13 15.23
C ASP A 69 0.91 -2.87 15.72
N TYR A 70 0.30 -3.89 16.33
CA TYR A 70 -1.08 -3.79 16.83
C TYR A 70 -1.25 -2.93 18.09
N LYS A 71 -0.18 -2.25 18.51
CA LYS A 71 -0.28 -1.37 19.70
C LYS A 71 -1.14 -0.14 19.43
N SER A 72 -1.21 0.31 18.18
CA SER A 72 -2.07 1.44 17.84
C SER A 72 -3.53 1.04 17.91
N ALA A 73 -4.39 1.99 18.28
CA ALA A 73 -5.83 1.75 18.34
C ALA A 73 -6.42 1.50 16.96
N GLN A 74 -5.87 2.17 15.94
CA GLN A 74 -6.31 2.02 14.56
C GLN A 74 -5.14 1.54 13.71
N ASN A 75 -5.36 0.49 12.92
CA ASN A 75 -4.37 -0.03 11.98
C ASN A 75 -4.97 -0.25 10.61
N PHE A 76 -4.13 -0.12 9.59
CA PHE A 76 -4.48 -0.43 8.21
C PHE A 76 -3.29 -1.13 7.58
N TYR A 77 -3.51 -2.29 6.95
CA TYR A 77 -2.42 -3.13 6.53
C TYR A 77 -2.84 -4.05 5.39
N SER A 78 -1.86 -4.62 4.70
CA SER A 78 -2.10 -5.72 3.77
C SER A 78 -1.75 -7.04 4.43
N LEU A 79 -2.17 -8.14 3.81
CA LEU A 79 -2.03 -9.48 4.36
C LEU A 79 -1.25 -10.36 3.40
N ILE A 80 -0.25 -11.06 3.93
CA ILE A 80 0.47 -12.12 3.23
C ILE A 80 0.46 -13.35 4.13
N ASP A 81 -0.21 -14.43 3.68
CA ASP A 81 -0.21 -15.70 4.42
C ASP A 81 -0.54 -15.51 5.90
N ASP A 82 -1.60 -14.75 6.19
CA ASP A 82 -2.08 -14.45 7.54
C ASP A 82 -1.16 -13.52 8.34
N GLN A 83 -0.13 -12.97 7.72
CA GLN A 83 0.71 -11.97 8.37
C GLN A 83 0.33 -10.57 7.91
N VAL A 84 0.37 -9.63 8.85
CA VAL A 84 -0.02 -8.25 8.61
C VAL A 84 1.20 -7.42 8.24
N MET A 85 1.04 -6.59 7.19
CA MET A 85 2.13 -5.79 6.64
C MET A 85 1.69 -4.35 6.49
N THR A 86 2.39 -3.42 7.13
CA THR A 86 2.18 -1.99 6.92
C THR A 86 2.76 -1.55 5.57
N ILE A 87 3.85 -2.18 5.17
CA ILE A 87 4.49 -1.98 3.87
C ILE A 87 4.63 -3.35 3.24
N GLN A 88 4.08 -3.53 2.05
CA GLN A 88 4.21 -4.78 1.31
C GLN A 88 4.93 -4.50 0.00
N GLY A 89 6.06 -5.18 -0.21
CA GLY A 89 6.77 -5.17 -1.47
C GLY A 89 6.37 -6.38 -2.31
N LYS A 90 6.15 -6.17 -3.60
CA LYS A 90 5.84 -7.22 -4.56
C LYS A 90 6.77 -7.11 -5.75
N GLY A 91 7.06 -8.26 -6.38
CA GLY A 91 7.98 -8.29 -7.50
C GLY A 91 7.38 -7.74 -8.79
N LEU A 92 8.26 -7.34 -9.68
CA LEU A 92 7.88 -6.97 -11.04
C LEU A 92 7.86 -8.21 -11.94
N PRO A 93 7.13 -8.18 -13.04
CA PRO A 93 6.34 -7.05 -13.54
C PRO A 93 5.02 -6.89 -12.79
N PHE A 94 4.49 -5.65 -12.81
CA PHE A 94 3.16 -5.39 -12.29
C PHE A 94 2.11 -6.08 -13.17
N GLU A 95 1.15 -6.74 -12.53
CA GLU A 95 0.09 -7.45 -13.25
C GLU A 95 -1.27 -6.92 -12.82
N GLN A 96 -2.13 -6.61 -13.78
CA GLN A 96 -3.44 -6.03 -13.52
C GLN A 96 -4.39 -6.98 -12.80
N ASP A 97 -4.16 -8.28 -12.90
CA ASP A 97 -5.02 -9.26 -12.24
C ASP A 97 -4.59 -9.57 -10.80
N ASP A 98 -3.58 -8.87 -10.31
CA ASP A 98 -3.12 -9.04 -8.93
C ASP A 98 -4.18 -8.55 -7.94
N LYS A 99 -4.25 -9.18 -6.79
CA LYS A 99 -5.17 -8.83 -5.71
C LYS A 99 -4.41 -8.83 -4.40
N VAL A 100 -4.65 -7.81 -3.60
CA VAL A 100 -3.97 -7.63 -2.33
C VAL A 100 -5.01 -7.61 -1.22
N PRO A 101 -5.10 -8.66 -0.42
CA PRO A 101 -5.99 -8.64 0.74
C PRO A 101 -5.57 -7.56 1.73
N LEU A 102 -6.55 -6.84 2.25
CA LEU A 102 -6.33 -5.76 3.20
C LEU A 102 -7.05 -6.07 4.50
N GLY A 103 -6.50 -5.56 5.59
CA GLY A 103 -7.12 -5.68 6.89
C GLY A 103 -7.13 -4.35 7.62
N VAL A 104 -8.03 -4.23 8.59
CA VAL A 104 -8.15 -3.05 9.41
C VAL A 104 -8.35 -3.44 10.86
N LYS A 105 -7.86 -2.60 11.75
CA LYS A 105 -8.21 -2.64 13.17
C LYS A 105 -8.87 -1.31 13.49
N LEU A 106 -10.11 -1.36 13.99
CA LEU A 106 -10.92 -0.18 14.22
C LEU A 106 -11.13 0.02 15.72
N PRO A 107 -10.92 1.24 16.23
CA PRO A 107 -11.10 1.50 17.68
C PRO A 107 -12.56 1.60 18.10
N SER A 108 -13.47 1.90 17.19
CA SER A 108 -14.86 2.13 17.51
C SER A 108 -15.75 1.86 16.31
N ASN A 109 -17.05 1.73 16.57
CA ASN A 109 -18.04 1.64 15.50
C ASN A 109 -18.21 3.01 14.85
N GLY A 110 -18.43 3.03 13.54
CA GLY A 110 -18.68 4.28 12.85
C GLY A 110 -18.43 4.17 11.35
N ILE A 111 -18.46 5.31 10.68
CA ILE A 111 -18.24 5.38 9.25
C ILE A 111 -16.78 5.75 9.00
N TYR A 112 -16.08 4.84 8.32
CA TYR A 112 -14.68 4.99 7.94
C TYR A 112 -14.57 5.18 6.44
N LYS A 113 -13.44 5.72 5.99
CA LYS A 113 -13.17 5.90 4.56
C LYS A 113 -11.82 5.30 4.22
N ILE A 114 -11.74 4.69 3.04
CA ILE A 114 -10.47 4.27 2.46
C ILE A 114 -10.25 5.10 1.20
N ALA A 115 -9.08 5.73 1.10
CA ALA A 115 -8.77 6.64 0.00
C ALA A 115 -7.34 6.42 -0.48
N ILE A 116 -7.07 6.86 -1.71
CA ILE A 116 -5.71 6.91 -2.22
C ILE A 116 -5.02 8.11 -1.58
N GLY A 117 -3.91 7.85 -0.86
CA GLY A 117 -3.12 8.92 -0.27
C GLY A 117 -2.08 9.46 -1.23
N ALA A 118 -1.43 8.58 -1.98
CA ALA A 118 -0.44 8.95 -2.99
C ALA A 118 -0.24 7.77 -3.94
N ILE A 119 0.28 8.04 -5.14
CA ILE A 119 0.58 7.01 -6.13
C ILE A 119 1.81 7.42 -6.93
N ASP A 120 2.50 6.43 -7.52
CA ASP A 120 3.51 6.70 -8.53
C ASP A 120 3.60 5.53 -9.52
N GLY A 121 4.50 5.65 -10.49
CA GLY A 121 4.69 4.63 -11.51
C GLY A 121 3.47 4.47 -12.40
N VAL A 122 3.10 3.24 -12.67
CA VAL A 122 1.98 2.92 -13.57
C VAL A 122 0.65 3.49 -13.05
N PHE A 123 0.53 3.64 -11.75
CA PHE A 123 -0.70 4.19 -11.15
C PHE A 123 -0.87 5.66 -11.47
N GLU A 124 0.22 6.41 -11.51
CA GLU A 124 0.19 7.82 -11.89
C GLU A 124 -0.14 7.98 -13.38
N GLN A 125 0.15 6.97 -14.18
CA GLN A 125 -0.09 6.97 -15.61
C GLN A 125 -1.53 6.59 -15.99
N GLY A 126 -2.39 6.30 -15.02
CA GLY A 126 -3.79 6.04 -15.27
C GLY A 126 -4.26 4.62 -14.99
N GLN A 127 -3.42 3.77 -14.43
CA GLN A 127 -3.84 2.41 -14.06
C GLN A 127 -5.01 2.48 -13.08
N ASN A 128 -6.07 1.71 -13.35
CA ASN A 128 -7.25 1.64 -12.49
C ASN A 128 -6.89 1.06 -11.12
N ILE A 129 -7.56 1.56 -10.09
CA ILE A 129 -7.37 1.14 -8.70
C ILE A 129 -8.75 0.97 -8.09
N TYR A 130 -9.06 -0.26 -7.68
CA TYR A 130 -10.36 -0.61 -7.12
C TYR A 130 -10.22 -1.18 -5.73
N LEU A 131 -11.23 -0.94 -4.91
CA LEU A 131 -11.38 -1.59 -3.61
C LEU A 131 -12.60 -2.49 -3.67
N GLU A 132 -12.40 -3.76 -3.41
CA GLU A 132 -13.50 -4.71 -3.29
C GLU A 132 -13.90 -4.83 -1.82
N ASP A 133 -15.20 -4.66 -1.56
CA ASP A 133 -15.80 -4.90 -0.25
C ASP A 133 -16.61 -6.18 -0.34
N LYS A 134 -16.03 -7.27 0.13
CA LYS A 134 -16.65 -8.57 0.01
C LYS A 134 -17.90 -8.73 0.88
N ALA A 135 -17.99 -7.95 1.94
CA ALA A 135 -19.17 -7.99 2.81
C ALA A 135 -20.42 -7.46 2.10
N LEU A 136 -20.26 -6.48 1.22
CA LEU A 136 -21.35 -5.87 0.48
C LEU A 136 -21.39 -6.28 -0.99
N GLY A 137 -20.38 -7.03 -1.46
CA GLY A 137 -20.32 -7.43 -2.86
C GLY A 137 -20.11 -6.26 -3.82
N VAL A 138 -19.33 -5.26 -3.41
CA VAL A 138 -19.11 -4.02 -4.16
C VAL A 138 -17.65 -3.92 -4.58
N ILE A 139 -17.44 -3.45 -5.82
CA ILE A 139 -16.09 -3.08 -6.29
C ILE A 139 -16.15 -1.59 -6.59
N HIS A 140 -15.42 -0.80 -5.81
CA HIS A 140 -15.45 0.65 -5.87
C HIS A 140 -14.19 1.19 -6.54
N ASP A 141 -14.37 2.17 -7.43
CA ASP A 141 -13.25 2.84 -8.11
C ASP A 141 -12.68 3.93 -7.20
N LEU A 142 -11.52 3.66 -6.60
CA LEU A 142 -10.88 4.58 -5.67
C LEU A 142 -10.35 5.84 -6.36
N ARG A 143 -10.14 5.79 -7.68
CA ARG A 143 -9.68 6.98 -8.40
C ARG A 143 -10.78 8.02 -8.57
N GLN A 144 -12.04 7.61 -8.43
CA GLN A 144 -13.18 8.52 -8.52
C GLN A 144 -13.38 9.28 -7.21
N ASN A 145 -13.39 8.56 -6.10
CA ASN A 145 -13.57 9.15 -4.77
C ASN A 145 -13.26 8.11 -3.70
N PRO A 146 -13.12 8.54 -2.43
CA PRO A 146 -12.91 7.60 -1.33
C PRO A 146 -14.10 6.66 -1.16
N TYR A 147 -13.82 5.47 -0.63
CA TYR A 147 -14.84 4.50 -0.31
C TYR A 147 -15.23 4.62 1.16
N SER A 148 -16.50 4.87 1.43
CA SER A 148 -17.02 4.95 2.81
C SER A 148 -17.70 3.62 3.18
N PHE A 149 -17.44 3.16 4.39
CA PHE A 149 -18.06 1.93 4.90
C PHE A 149 -18.38 2.08 6.38
N THR A 150 -19.39 1.32 6.82
CA THR A 150 -19.69 1.22 8.23
C THR A 150 -18.79 0.14 8.83
N GLY A 151 -17.99 0.52 9.82
CA GLY A 151 -17.07 -0.36 10.50
C GLY A 151 -17.50 -0.67 11.91
N THR A 152 -17.15 -1.87 12.36
CA THR A 152 -17.38 -2.33 13.73
C THR A 152 -16.04 -2.41 14.42
N SER A 153 -15.99 -2.00 15.69
CA SER A 153 -14.79 -2.09 16.53
C SER A 153 -14.20 -3.50 16.46
N GLY A 154 -12.87 -3.58 16.31
CA GLY A 154 -12.14 -4.84 16.27
C GLY A 154 -11.32 -5.01 15.00
N ILE A 155 -10.90 -6.24 14.76
CA ILE A 155 -10.03 -6.60 13.64
C ILE A 155 -10.88 -7.23 12.54
N ILE A 156 -10.72 -6.72 11.31
CA ILE A 156 -11.44 -7.21 10.13
C ILE A 156 -10.39 -7.54 9.07
N ASN A 157 -10.18 -8.84 8.79
CA ASN A 157 -9.13 -9.30 7.87
C ASN A 157 -9.68 -10.00 6.62
N ASP A 158 -10.98 -10.13 6.48
CA ASP A 158 -11.59 -10.93 5.41
C ASP A 158 -12.60 -10.13 4.57
N ARG A 159 -12.53 -8.82 4.62
CA ARG A 159 -13.53 -7.97 3.97
C ARG A 159 -13.02 -7.24 2.73
N PHE A 160 -11.83 -6.64 2.80
CA PHE A 160 -11.35 -5.74 1.77
C PHE A 160 -10.24 -6.33 0.94
N VAL A 161 -10.26 -6.03 -0.37
CA VAL A 161 -9.22 -6.44 -1.33
C VAL A 161 -8.90 -5.27 -2.24
N LEU A 162 -7.63 -4.92 -2.33
CA LEU A 162 -7.14 -3.98 -3.34
C LEU A 162 -6.98 -4.73 -4.65
N ARG A 163 -7.53 -4.20 -5.73
CA ARG A 163 -7.45 -4.83 -7.04
C ARG A 163 -7.41 -3.78 -8.13
N TYR A 164 -7.08 -4.22 -9.34
CA TYR A 164 -6.82 -3.30 -10.45
C TYR A 164 -7.75 -3.52 -11.64
N THR A 165 -8.68 -4.44 -11.52
CA THR A 165 -9.75 -4.69 -12.49
C THR A 165 -11.06 -4.76 -11.75
N ASN A 166 -12.16 -4.45 -12.45
CA ASN A 166 -13.49 -4.51 -11.86
C ASN A 166 -14.30 -5.71 -12.34
N GLU A 167 -13.62 -6.66 -12.98
CA GLU A 167 -14.29 -7.86 -13.43
C GLU A 167 -14.61 -8.77 -12.26
N THR A 168 -15.86 -9.22 -12.20
CA THR A 168 -16.30 -10.23 -11.24
C THR A 168 -16.52 -11.53 -11.99
N LEU A 169 -15.97 -12.59 -11.46
CA LEU A 169 -16.15 -13.92 -12.05
C LEU A 169 -17.07 -14.75 -11.20
#